data_5739292a510e53f3fb963143aa90cefe
#
_entry.id   5739292a510e53f3fb963143aa90cefe
#
_cell.length_a   1.000
_cell.length_b   1.000
_cell.length_c   1.000
_cell.angle_alpha   90.00
_cell.angle_beta   90.00
_cell.angle_gamma   90.00
#
_symmetry.space_group_name_H-M   'P 1'
#
loop_
_entity.id
_entity.type
_entity.pdbx_description
1 polymer ?
#
loop_
_entity_poly.entity_id
_entity_poly.type
_entity_poly.pdbx_seq_one_letter_code
_entity_poly.pdbx_strand_id
1 'polypeptide(L)'
;MKEKDSKNKELLKNTFIIFIGKFCTQFISFLLVPLYTKYLITSDYGYVDLILTYISLILPIVILRSDSSIFRYLIDERDDKKERAKTVTSLFVLIIIQIFALLLLSTITNMIFKIQYIVSIILSTIMYAFSSMALQYIRGIGDNIGYSIASIISGITTLIVNIVLIVSLKVGGVSILISTIIANIFCVLYIAFRTKVYREIRRDSFSEKKLKKMLKYSIPMIPDRTFLVDDKCI
;
A
#
# COMPACT_ATOMS: atom_id res chain seq x y z
N MET A 1 -5.18 -36.56 -13.53
CA MET A 1 -6.11 -36.29 -12.41
C MET A 1 -5.35 -35.83 -11.16
N LYS A 2 -4.37 -36.57 -10.65
CA LYS A 2 -3.58 -36.19 -9.43
C LYS A 2 -2.86 -34.85 -9.50
N GLU A 3 -2.34 -34.42 -10.65
CA GLU A 3 -1.63 -33.15 -10.81
C GLU A 3 -2.57 -31.93 -10.73
N LYS A 4 -3.78 -32.04 -11.26
CA LYS A 4 -4.81 -31.02 -11.18
C LYS A 4 -5.32 -30.84 -9.75
N ASP A 5 -5.44 -31.94 -9.00
CA ASP A 5 -5.86 -31.92 -7.59
C ASP A 5 -4.77 -31.30 -6.69
N SER A 6 -3.50 -31.54 -6.99
CA SER A 6 -2.37 -30.93 -6.29
C SER A 6 -2.33 -29.40 -6.49
N LYS A 7 -2.48 -28.91 -7.74
CA LYS A 7 -2.54 -27.50 -8.07
C LYS A 7 -3.75 -26.81 -7.42
N ASN A 8 -4.90 -27.46 -7.41
CA ASN A 8 -6.08 -26.89 -6.75
C ASN A 8 -5.90 -26.75 -5.23
N LYS A 9 -5.28 -27.74 -4.57
CA LYS A 9 -4.97 -27.67 -3.13
C LYS A 9 -3.98 -26.53 -2.81
N GLU A 10 -2.97 -26.34 -3.66
CA GLU A 10 -2.01 -25.24 -3.50
C GLU A 10 -2.68 -23.88 -3.70
N LEU A 11 -3.53 -23.72 -4.70
CA LEU A 11 -4.31 -22.51 -4.92
C LEU A 11 -5.22 -22.19 -3.74
N LEU A 12 -5.95 -23.16 -3.23
CA LEU A 12 -6.81 -23.01 -2.05
C LEU A 12 -6.00 -22.58 -0.81
N LYS A 13 -4.87 -23.25 -0.56
CA LYS A 13 -3.98 -22.89 0.55
C LYS A 13 -3.47 -21.46 0.43
N ASN A 14 -3.00 -21.05 -0.74
CA ASN A 14 -2.49 -19.71 -0.98
C ASN A 14 -3.58 -18.65 -0.84
N THR A 15 -4.78 -18.93 -1.36
CA THR A 15 -5.95 -18.04 -1.21
C THR A 15 -6.36 -17.90 0.25
N PHE A 16 -6.36 -18.98 1.01
CA PHE A 16 -6.71 -18.97 2.43
C PHE A 16 -5.70 -18.19 3.27
N ILE A 17 -4.40 -18.31 2.99
CA ILE A 17 -3.34 -17.53 3.65
C ILE A 17 -3.54 -16.03 3.42
N ILE A 18 -3.81 -15.62 2.17
CA ILE A 18 -4.07 -14.22 1.84
C ILE A 18 -5.36 -13.72 2.51
N PHE A 19 -6.39 -14.58 2.53
CA PHE A 19 -7.66 -14.26 3.18
C PHE A 19 -7.47 -13.98 4.68
N ILE A 20 -6.74 -14.86 5.39
CA ILE A 20 -6.45 -14.65 6.83
C ILE A 20 -5.73 -13.32 7.04
N GLY A 21 -4.70 -13.01 6.25
CA GLY A 21 -3.99 -11.74 6.38
C GLY A 21 -4.90 -10.53 6.21
N LYS A 22 -5.79 -10.54 5.21
CA LYS A 22 -6.77 -9.47 4.99
C LYS A 22 -7.84 -9.41 6.08
N PHE A 23 -8.34 -10.56 6.51
CA PHE A 23 -9.35 -10.64 7.57
C PHE A 23 -8.81 -10.06 8.87
N CYS A 24 -7.58 -10.42 9.27
CA CYS A 24 -6.95 -9.88 10.48
C CYS A 24 -6.82 -8.34 10.40
N THR A 25 -6.37 -7.79 9.27
CA THR A 25 -6.26 -6.34 9.13
C THR A 25 -7.61 -5.65 9.17
N GLN A 26 -8.63 -6.23 8.54
CA GLN A 26 -9.99 -5.67 8.56
C GLN A 26 -10.61 -5.73 9.96
N PHE A 27 -10.36 -6.82 10.69
CA PHE A 27 -10.80 -6.98 12.07
C PHE A 27 -10.14 -5.95 12.99
N ILE A 28 -8.84 -5.69 12.82
CA ILE A 28 -8.13 -4.64 13.55
C ILE A 28 -8.73 -3.26 13.27
N SER A 29 -9.03 -2.96 12.00
CA SER A 29 -9.68 -1.69 11.63
C SER A 29 -11.05 -1.55 12.30
N PHE A 30 -11.82 -2.63 12.38
CA PHE A 30 -13.11 -2.64 13.09
C PHE A 30 -12.94 -2.36 14.60
N LEU A 31 -11.91 -2.95 15.24
CA LEU A 31 -11.61 -2.70 16.65
C LEU A 31 -11.19 -1.25 16.94
N LEU A 32 -10.64 -0.55 15.96
CA LEU A 32 -10.23 0.84 16.12
C LEU A 32 -11.42 1.83 16.12
N VAL A 33 -12.54 1.47 15.49
CA VAL A 33 -13.73 2.36 15.44
C VAL A 33 -14.23 2.74 16.82
N PRO A 34 -14.48 1.81 17.77
CA PRO A 34 -14.87 2.18 19.15
C PRO A 34 -13.82 3.02 19.87
N LEU A 35 -12.52 2.81 19.60
CA LEU A 35 -11.45 3.62 20.16
C LEU A 35 -11.57 5.07 19.70
N TYR A 36 -11.76 5.28 18.39
CA TYR A 36 -11.87 6.61 17.80
C TYR A 36 -13.10 7.35 18.29
N THR A 37 -14.26 6.69 18.31
CA THR A 37 -15.52 7.30 18.75
C THR A 37 -15.55 7.64 20.23
N LYS A 38 -14.78 6.92 21.07
CA LYS A 38 -14.72 7.16 22.52
C LYS A 38 -13.74 8.27 22.91
N TYR A 39 -12.61 8.38 22.22
CA TYR A 39 -11.49 9.22 22.65
C TYR A 39 -11.23 10.44 21.77
N LEU A 40 -11.72 10.46 20.52
CA LEU A 40 -11.53 11.60 19.62
C LEU A 40 -12.78 12.49 19.60
N ILE A 41 -12.56 13.77 19.38
CA ILE A 41 -13.63 14.73 19.10
C ILE A 41 -14.20 14.38 17.71
N THR A 42 -15.52 14.35 17.60
CA THR A 42 -16.23 13.93 16.38
C THR A 42 -15.77 14.71 15.13
N SER A 43 -15.53 16.03 15.26
CA SER A 43 -15.05 16.86 14.16
C SER A 43 -13.65 16.47 13.69
N ASP A 44 -12.73 16.16 14.62
CA ASP A 44 -11.35 15.77 14.29
C ASP A 44 -11.31 14.39 13.63
N TYR A 45 -12.11 13.44 14.16
CA TYR A 45 -12.24 12.12 13.56
C TYR A 45 -12.83 12.20 12.15
N GLY A 46 -13.94 12.95 11.99
CA GLY A 46 -14.58 13.13 10.69
C GLY A 46 -13.65 13.80 9.65
N TYR A 47 -12.84 14.78 10.08
CA TYR A 47 -11.88 15.43 9.19
C TYR A 47 -10.80 14.46 8.71
N VAL A 48 -10.22 13.66 9.61
CA VAL A 48 -9.18 12.69 9.25
C VAL A 48 -9.74 11.54 8.43
N ASP A 49 -10.94 11.06 8.73
CA ASP A 49 -11.61 10.01 7.95
C ASP A 49 -11.90 10.46 6.51
N LEU A 50 -12.34 11.72 6.33
CA LEU A 50 -12.45 12.36 5.02
C LEU A 50 -11.11 12.37 4.27
N ILE A 51 -10.01 12.76 4.94
CA ILE A 51 -8.68 12.77 4.35
C ILE A 51 -8.27 11.36 3.91
N LEU A 52 -8.45 10.35 4.76
CA LEU A 52 -8.11 8.96 4.41
C LEU A 52 -8.93 8.46 3.23
N THR A 53 -10.20 8.84 3.14
CA THR A 53 -11.05 8.54 2.00
C THR A 53 -10.52 9.19 0.72
N TYR A 54 -10.17 10.48 0.74
CA TYR A 54 -9.56 11.16 -0.39
C TYR A 54 -8.21 10.54 -0.79
N ILE A 55 -7.35 10.18 0.16
CA ILE A 55 -6.09 9.47 -0.12
C ILE A 55 -6.39 8.16 -0.83
N SER A 56 -7.37 7.38 -0.39
CA SER A 56 -7.73 6.09 -0.99
C SER A 56 -8.24 6.21 -2.43
N LEU A 57 -8.94 7.30 -2.75
CA LEU A 57 -9.43 7.62 -4.10
C LEU A 57 -8.33 8.14 -5.03
N ILE A 58 -7.47 9.03 -4.52
CA ILE A 58 -6.43 9.69 -5.32
C ILE A 58 -5.21 8.79 -5.52
N LEU A 59 -4.89 7.95 -4.55
CA LEU A 59 -3.69 7.11 -4.58
C LEU A 59 -3.57 6.26 -5.87
N PRO A 60 -4.61 5.53 -6.34
CA PRO A 60 -4.51 4.75 -7.59
C PRO A 60 -4.17 5.61 -8.81
N ILE A 61 -4.61 6.87 -8.81
CA ILE A 61 -4.30 7.84 -9.87
C ILE A 61 -2.85 8.29 -9.77
N VAL A 62 -2.39 8.66 -8.56
CA VAL A 62 -1.03 9.14 -8.31
C VAL A 62 0.00 8.07 -8.64
N ILE A 63 -0.21 6.83 -8.20
CA ILE A 63 0.70 5.72 -8.51
C ILE A 63 0.47 5.11 -9.90
N LEU A 64 -0.49 5.64 -10.71
CA LEU A 64 -0.83 5.14 -12.04
C LEU A 64 -1.08 3.62 -12.06
N ARG A 65 -1.63 3.07 -10.97
CA ARG A 65 -1.85 1.62 -10.81
C ARG A 65 -0.60 0.76 -11.02
N SER A 66 0.59 1.32 -10.81
CA SER A 66 1.85 0.59 -10.96
C SER A 66 2.00 -0.57 -9.96
N ASP A 67 1.25 -0.54 -8.87
CA ASP A 67 1.07 -1.66 -7.94
C ASP A 67 0.50 -2.92 -8.63
N SER A 68 -0.46 -2.76 -9.54
CA SER A 68 -1.02 -3.88 -10.31
C SER A 68 -0.06 -4.37 -11.40
N SER A 69 0.69 -3.45 -12.01
CA SER A 69 1.72 -3.80 -12.99
C SER A 69 2.83 -4.65 -12.38
N ILE A 70 3.37 -4.26 -11.21
CA ILE A 70 4.44 -5.02 -10.56
C ILE A 70 4.00 -6.46 -10.29
N PHE A 71 2.79 -6.65 -9.77
CA PHE A 71 2.26 -7.97 -9.50
C PHE A 71 2.18 -8.81 -10.79
N ARG A 72 1.63 -8.25 -11.88
CA ARG A 72 1.46 -8.95 -13.16
C ARG A 72 2.78 -9.40 -13.75
N TYR A 73 3.76 -8.46 -13.85
CA TYR A 73 5.03 -8.77 -14.48
C TYR A 73 5.90 -9.72 -13.63
N LEU A 74 5.87 -9.58 -12.30
CA LEU A 74 6.63 -10.45 -11.42
C LEU A 74 6.14 -11.90 -11.41
N ILE A 75 4.85 -12.15 -11.68
CA ILE A 75 4.36 -13.53 -11.84
C ILE A 75 5.06 -14.24 -12.98
N ASP A 76 5.21 -13.54 -14.11
CA ASP A 76 5.81 -14.12 -15.32
C ASP A 76 7.36 -14.21 -15.21
N GLU A 77 7.97 -13.44 -14.30
CA GLU A 77 9.44 -13.28 -14.17
C GLU A 77 10.01 -13.88 -12.87
N ARG A 78 9.26 -14.74 -12.19
CA ARG A 78 9.67 -15.32 -10.89
C ARG A 78 11.03 -16.00 -10.94
N ASP A 79 11.29 -16.72 -12.00
CA ASP A 79 12.49 -17.56 -12.16
C ASP A 79 13.65 -16.81 -12.85
N ASP A 80 13.37 -15.67 -13.50
CA ASP A 80 14.38 -14.85 -14.16
C ASP A 80 14.81 -13.65 -13.30
N LYS A 81 15.90 -13.80 -12.56
CA LYS A 81 16.45 -12.74 -11.70
C LYS A 81 16.82 -11.47 -12.47
N LYS A 82 17.24 -11.57 -13.75
CA LYS A 82 17.63 -10.41 -14.55
C LYS A 82 16.41 -9.60 -14.97
N GLU A 83 15.37 -10.26 -15.48
CA GLU A 83 14.12 -9.60 -15.86
C GLU A 83 13.41 -9.02 -14.65
N ARG A 84 13.40 -9.75 -13.52
CA ARG A 84 12.85 -9.27 -12.26
C ARG A 84 13.56 -8.00 -11.76
N ALA A 85 14.90 -7.98 -11.79
CA ALA A 85 15.66 -6.79 -11.42
C ALA A 85 15.34 -5.58 -12.32
N LYS A 86 15.12 -5.79 -13.62
CA LYS A 86 14.69 -4.72 -14.54
C LYS A 86 13.32 -4.18 -14.17
N THR A 87 12.36 -5.04 -13.84
CA THR A 87 11.02 -4.65 -13.41
C THR A 87 11.06 -3.85 -12.12
N VAL A 88 11.75 -4.35 -11.10
CA VAL A 88 11.86 -3.70 -9.78
C VAL A 88 12.56 -2.35 -9.88
N THR A 89 13.69 -2.28 -10.61
CA THR A 89 14.44 -1.02 -10.80
C THR A 89 13.62 0.02 -11.57
N SER A 90 12.94 -0.37 -12.65
CA SER A 90 12.13 0.55 -13.45
C SER A 90 10.96 1.11 -12.65
N LEU A 91 10.33 0.28 -11.82
CA LEU A 91 9.27 0.74 -10.90
C LEU A 91 9.80 1.64 -9.80
N PHE A 92 10.97 1.35 -9.24
CA PHE A 92 11.56 2.21 -8.22
C PHE A 92 11.81 3.63 -8.76
N VAL A 93 12.30 3.74 -9.99
CA VAL A 93 12.45 5.05 -10.67
C VAL A 93 11.08 5.71 -10.86
N LEU A 94 10.06 4.95 -11.27
CA LEU A 94 8.71 5.49 -11.44
C LEU A 94 8.14 6.03 -10.12
N ILE A 95 8.30 5.30 -9.01
CA ILE A 95 7.86 5.76 -7.69
C ILE A 95 8.50 7.10 -7.34
N ILE A 96 9.79 7.27 -7.57
CA ILE A 96 10.49 8.53 -7.26
C ILE A 96 9.87 9.69 -8.06
N ILE A 97 9.58 9.48 -9.35
CA ILE A 97 8.92 10.48 -10.19
C ILE A 97 7.53 10.81 -9.66
N GLN A 98 6.76 9.79 -9.26
CA GLN A 98 5.41 9.95 -8.71
C GLN A 98 5.41 10.70 -7.37
N ILE A 99 6.38 10.42 -6.49
CA ILE A 99 6.56 11.16 -5.23
C ILE A 99 6.86 12.63 -5.51
N PHE A 100 7.75 12.91 -6.47
CA PHE A 100 8.06 14.29 -6.84
C PHE A 100 6.82 15.04 -7.37
N ALA A 101 6.03 14.40 -8.23
CA ALA A 101 4.76 14.94 -8.71
C ALA A 101 3.75 15.17 -7.56
N LEU A 102 3.65 14.24 -6.61
CA LEU A 102 2.81 14.37 -5.42
C LEU A 102 3.23 15.56 -4.57
N LEU A 103 4.53 15.74 -4.34
CA LEU A 103 5.07 16.87 -3.56
C LEU A 103 4.75 18.20 -4.22
N LEU A 104 4.92 18.32 -5.54
CA LEU A 104 4.57 19.53 -6.27
C LEU A 104 3.07 19.83 -6.17
N LEU A 105 2.22 18.83 -6.42
CA LEU A 105 0.77 18.98 -6.37
C LEU A 105 0.30 19.38 -4.97
N SER A 106 0.81 18.72 -3.94
CA SER A 106 0.44 19.01 -2.55
C SER A 106 0.88 20.39 -2.09
N THR A 107 2.04 20.87 -2.57
CA THR A 107 2.52 22.23 -2.28
C THR A 107 1.59 23.28 -2.89
N ILE A 108 1.21 23.11 -4.16
CA ILE A 108 0.28 24.00 -4.85
C ILE A 108 -1.08 24.01 -4.13
N THR A 109 -1.60 22.82 -3.80
CA THR A 109 -2.90 22.69 -3.11
C THR A 109 -2.87 23.36 -1.75
N ASN A 110 -1.78 23.21 -0.99
CA ASN A 110 -1.63 23.85 0.33
C ASN A 110 -1.52 25.36 0.25
N MET A 111 -0.91 25.91 -0.80
CA MET A 111 -0.88 27.36 -1.02
C MET A 111 -2.29 27.95 -1.24
N ILE A 112 -3.19 27.18 -1.84
CA ILE A 112 -4.57 27.65 -2.14
C ILE A 112 -5.49 27.43 -0.92
N PHE A 113 -5.47 26.23 -0.30
CA PHE A 113 -6.47 25.81 0.67
C PHE A 113 -5.99 25.79 2.14
N LYS A 114 -4.70 26.01 2.42
CA LYS A 114 -4.10 25.96 3.78
C LYS A 114 -4.57 24.74 4.58
N ILE A 115 -4.32 23.54 4.06
CA ILE A 115 -4.82 22.27 4.59
C ILE A 115 -4.17 21.98 5.95
N GLN A 116 -4.98 21.69 6.96
CA GLN A 116 -4.51 21.24 8.26
C GLN A 116 -3.80 19.88 8.14
N TYR A 117 -2.70 19.69 8.87
CA TYR A 117 -1.90 18.45 8.89
C TYR A 117 -1.28 18.05 7.53
N ILE A 118 -1.07 18.99 6.61
CA ILE A 118 -0.57 18.70 5.24
C ILE A 118 0.67 17.81 5.21
N VAL A 119 1.62 18.04 6.11
CA VAL A 119 2.87 17.25 6.20
C VAL A 119 2.55 15.79 6.53
N SER A 120 1.67 15.55 7.49
CA SER A 120 1.26 14.18 7.87
C SER A 120 0.49 13.50 6.74
N ILE A 121 -0.32 14.25 5.98
CA ILE A 121 -1.07 13.76 4.81
C ILE A 121 -0.10 13.34 3.71
N ILE A 122 0.85 14.18 3.36
CA ILE A 122 1.87 13.88 2.34
C ILE A 122 2.66 12.63 2.73
N LEU A 123 3.16 12.61 3.96
CA LEU A 123 3.99 11.51 4.45
C LEU A 123 3.21 10.19 4.53
N SER A 124 1.96 10.21 4.98
CA SER A 124 1.10 9.03 5.00
C SER A 124 0.82 8.51 3.59
N THR A 125 0.57 9.39 2.62
CA THR A 125 0.33 9.02 1.22
C THR A 125 1.58 8.38 0.59
N ILE A 126 2.76 8.95 0.82
CA ILE A 126 4.04 8.41 0.34
C ILE A 126 4.28 7.01 0.94
N MET A 127 4.14 6.87 2.27
CA MET A 127 4.35 5.58 2.93
C MET A 127 3.33 4.53 2.50
N TYR A 128 2.09 4.93 2.26
CA TYR A 128 1.04 4.05 1.74
C TYR A 128 1.36 3.58 0.31
N ALA A 129 1.88 4.45 -0.56
CA ALA A 129 2.31 4.09 -1.91
C ALA A 129 3.45 3.05 -1.88
N PHE A 130 4.48 3.29 -1.05
CA PHE A 130 5.58 2.32 -0.88
C PHE A 130 5.09 0.97 -0.34
N SER A 131 4.23 0.99 0.68
CA SER A 131 3.66 -0.22 1.28
C SER A 131 2.82 -1.02 0.28
N SER A 132 1.96 -0.33 -0.50
CA SER A 132 1.15 -0.96 -1.55
C SER A 132 2.03 -1.68 -2.56
N MET A 133 3.09 -1.02 -3.05
CA MET A 133 4.00 -1.63 -4.01
C MET A 133 4.82 -2.77 -3.42
N ALA A 134 5.30 -2.63 -2.18
CA ALA A 134 6.05 -3.68 -1.48
C ALA A 134 5.18 -4.93 -1.26
N LEU A 135 3.91 -4.75 -0.90
CA LEU A 135 2.96 -5.85 -0.76
C LEU A 135 2.67 -6.56 -2.08
N GLN A 136 2.55 -5.82 -3.18
CA GLN A 136 2.36 -6.44 -4.50
C GLN A 136 3.64 -7.10 -5.01
N TYR A 137 4.81 -6.57 -4.67
CA TYR A 137 6.10 -7.21 -4.96
C TYR A 137 6.22 -8.59 -4.29
N ILE A 138 6.03 -8.66 -2.96
CA ILE A 138 6.17 -9.92 -2.22
C ILE A 138 5.16 -10.97 -2.69
N ARG A 139 3.95 -10.53 -3.03
CA ARG A 139 2.92 -11.39 -3.63
C ARG A 139 3.28 -11.84 -5.04
N GLY A 140 3.85 -10.96 -5.86
CA GLY A 140 4.29 -11.24 -7.23
C GLY A 140 5.39 -12.30 -7.28
N ILE A 141 6.36 -12.28 -6.35
CA ILE A 141 7.38 -13.32 -6.23
C ILE A 141 6.86 -14.65 -5.64
N GLY A 142 5.59 -14.71 -5.22
CA GLY A 142 4.93 -15.93 -4.72
C GLY A 142 5.01 -16.15 -3.22
N ASP A 143 5.58 -15.22 -2.45
CA ASP A 143 5.63 -15.34 -0.98
C ASP A 143 4.33 -14.83 -0.33
N ASN A 144 3.27 -15.62 -0.48
CA ASN A 144 1.95 -15.29 0.08
C ASN A 144 1.94 -15.30 1.62
N ILE A 145 2.80 -16.10 2.24
CA ILE A 145 2.95 -16.11 3.71
C ILE A 145 3.58 -14.79 4.15
N GLY A 146 4.67 -14.36 3.50
CA GLY A 146 5.30 -13.08 3.78
C GLY A 146 4.35 -11.90 3.58
N TYR A 147 3.50 -11.94 2.55
CA TYR A 147 2.44 -10.95 2.32
C TYR A 147 1.47 -10.87 3.52
N SER A 148 0.97 -12.02 4.00
CA SER A 148 0.01 -12.06 5.11
C SER A 148 0.65 -11.59 6.42
N ILE A 149 1.89 -11.99 6.70
CA ILE A 149 2.63 -11.54 7.89
C ILE A 149 2.88 -10.02 7.82
N ALA A 150 3.31 -9.48 6.67
CA ALA A 150 3.50 -8.04 6.49
C ALA A 150 2.21 -7.25 6.74
N SER A 151 1.08 -7.75 6.24
CA SER A 151 -0.24 -7.14 6.45
C SER A 151 -0.64 -7.17 7.92
N ILE A 152 -0.42 -8.29 8.62
CA ILE A 152 -0.71 -8.43 10.05
C ILE A 152 0.19 -7.50 10.89
N ILE A 153 1.49 -7.42 10.58
CA ILE A 153 2.43 -6.51 11.24
C ILE A 153 1.92 -5.06 11.09
N SER A 154 1.54 -4.65 9.88
CA SER A 154 0.99 -3.32 9.65
C SER A 154 -0.26 -3.08 10.52
N GLY A 155 -1.22 -4.02 10.53
CA GLY A 155 -2.43 -3.89 11.32
C GLY A 155 -2.16 -3.79 12.82
N ILE A 156 -1.36 -4.69 13.38
CA ILE A 156 -1.00 -4.70 14.81
C ILE A 156 -0.26 -3.41 15.18
N THR A 157 0.68 -2.96 14.35
CA THR A 157 1.40 -1.69 14.57
C THR A 157 0.43 -0.52 14.58
N THR A 158 -0.52 -0.48 13.63
CA THR A 158 -1.57 0.56 13.60
C THR A 158 -2.36 0.57 14.90
N LEU A 159 -2.78 -0.60 15.39
CA LEU A 159 -3.54 -0.73 16.64
C LEU A 159 -2.76 -0.21 17.84
N ILE A 160 -1.53 -0.70 18.02
CA ILE A 160 -0.69 -0.34 19.17
C ILE A 160 -0.38 1.15 19.16
N VAL A 161 0.06 1.69 18.03
CA VAL A 161 0.43 3.10 17.90
C VAL A 161 -0.80 4.01 18.12
N ASN A 162 -1.98 3.65 17.59
CA ASN A 162 -3.20 4.40 17.86
C ASN A 162 -3.55 4.40 19.34
N ILE A 163 -3.49 3.26 20.03
CA ILE A 163 -3.75 3.21 21.47
C ILE A 163 -2.79 4.14 22.23
N VAL A 164 -1.50 4.07 21.92
CA VAL A 164 -0.50 4.92 22.59
C VAL A 164 -0.75 6.41 22.33
N LEU A 165 -0.95 6.79 21.06
CA LEU A 165 -1.08 8.20 20.68
C LEU A 165 -2.41 8.80 21.13
N ILE A 166 -3.51 8.05 21.09
CA ILE A 166 -4.85 8.55 21.42
C ILE A 166 -5.10 8.48 22.92
N VAL A 167 -4.81 7.34 23.56
CA VAL A 167 -5.17 7.12 24.96
C VAL A 167 -4.11 7.71 25.90
N SER A 168 -2.83 7.45 25.66
CA SER A 168 -1.74 7.88 26.54
C SER A 168 -1.28 9.31 26.27
N LEU A 169 -1.07 9.67 25.00
CA LEU A 169 -0.54 10.98 24.62
C LEU A 169 -1.60 12.02 24.25
N LYS A 170 -2.84 11.60 24.02
CA LYS A 170 -4.00 12.47 23.69
C LYS A 170 -3.73 13.42 22.54
N VAL A 171 -3.06 12.93 21.48
CA VAL A 171 -2.60 13.74 20.33
C VAL A 171 -3.76 14.22 19.45
N GLY A 172 -4.97 13.64 19.58
CA GLY A 172 -6.13 13.99 18.76
C GLY A 172 -6.17 13.22 17.42
N GLY A 173 -6.93 13.73 16.44
CA GLY A 173 -7.20 13.05 15.16
C GLY A 173 -5.95 12.74 14.31
N VAL A 174 -4.92 13.58 14.39
CA VAL A 174 -3.66 13.37 13.63
C VAL A 174 -2.96 12.06 14.00
N SER A 175 -3.24 11.48 15.17
CA SER A 175 -2.72 10.18 15.60
C SER A 175 -3.03 9.06 14.60
N ILE A 176 -4.15 9.12 13.90
CA ILE A 176 -4.54 8.15 12.87
C ILE A 176 -3.57 8.21 11.68
N LEU A 177 -3.18 9.40 11.25
CA LEU A 177 -2.20 9.57 10.17
C LEU A 177 -0.80 9.12 10.59
N ILE A 178 -0.37 9.46 11.80
CA ILE A 178 0.94 9.07 12.34
C ILE A 178 1.02 7.55 12.49
N SER A 179 -0.02 6.91 13.02
CA SER A 179 -0.05 5.45 13.17
C SER A 179 0.00 4.74 11.82
N THR A 180 -0.66 5.27 10.80
CA THR A 180 -0.61 4.76 9.43
C THR A 180 0.80 4.88 8.85
N ILE A 181 1.49 5.99 9.06
CA ILE A 181 2.88 6.19 8.62
C ILE A 181 3.78 5.13 9.26
N ILE A 182 3.75 4.99 10.58
CA ILE A 182 4.59 4.06 11.32
C ILE A 182 4.31 2.62 10.89
N ALA A 183 3.03 2.23 10.77
CA ALA A 183 2.64 0.90 10.35
C ALA A 183 3.14 0.55 8.94
N ASN A 184 3.05 1.48 8.00
CA ASN A 184 3.55 1.27 6.64
C ASN A 184 5.08 1.19 6.60
N ILE A 185 5.80 1.95 7.44
CA ILE A 185 7.26 1.83 7.58
C ILE A 185 7.62 0.41 8.03
N PHE A 186 7.00 -0.11 9.09
CA PHE A 186 7.27 -1.47 9.56
C PHE A 186 6.94 -2.54 8.52
N CYS A 187 5.85 -2.36 7.78
CA CYS A 187 5.47 -3.24 6.67
C CYS A 187 6.57 -3.28 5.59
N VAL A 188 7.00 -2.10 5.12
CA VAL A 188 8.05 -1.99 4.08
C VAL A 188 9.38 -2.55 4.57
N LEU A 189 9.78 -2.24 5.80
CA LEU A 189 11.01 -2.76 6.40
C LEU A 189 10.97 -4.30 6.49
N TYR A 190 9.89 -4.87 6.99
CA TYR A 190 9.74 -6.33 7.04
C TYR A 190 9.90 -6.97 5.68
N ILE A 191 9.21 -6.44 4.65
CA ILE A 191 9.31 -6.95 3.28
C ILE A 191 10.74 -6.80 2.74
N ALA A 192 11.37 -5.63 2.94
CA ALA A 192 12.73 -5.37 2.49
C ALA A 192 13.76 -6.32 3.10
N PHE A 193 13.65 -6.59 4.41
CA PHE A 193 14.54 -7.54 5.09
C PHE A 193 14.30 -8.99 4.65
N ARG A 194 13.04 -9.40 4.52
CA ARG A 194 12.67 -10.76 4.14
C ARG A 194 13.08 -11.10 2.71
N THR A 195 12.83 -10.20 1.78
CA THR A 195 13.05 -10.44 0.33
C THR A 195 14.39 -9.97 -0.17
N LYS A 196 15.07 -9.10 0.59
CA LYS A 196 16.31 -8.42 0.19
C LYS A 196 16.17 -7.67 -1.14
N VAL A 197 14.99 -7.10 -1.40
CA VAL A 197 14.63 -6.40 -2.65
C VAL A 197 15.62 -5.29 -3.02
N TYR A 198 16.27 -4.66 -2.03
CA TYR A 198 17.30 -3.64 -2.26
C TYR A 198 18.50 -4.15 -3.08
N ARG A 199 18.74 -5.48 -3.14
CA ARG A 199 19.78 -6.09 -3.96
C ARG A 199 19.40 -6.20 -5.44
N GLU A 200 18.12 -6.11 -5.75
CA GLU A 200 17.58 -6.15 -7.11
C GLU A 200 17.57 -4.77 -7.76
N ILE A 201 17.61 -3.69 -6.95
CA ILE A 201 17.65 -2.31 -7.46
C ILE A 201 19.09 -1.99 -7.90
N ARG A 202 19.32 -1.98 -9.22
CA ARG A 202 20.63 -1.70 -9.83
C ARG A 202 20.47 -0.72 -10.98
N ARG A 203 21.34 0.30 -11.06
CA ARG A 203 21.32 1.29 -12.14
C ARG A 203 21.35 0.65 -13.54
N ASP A 204 22.16 -0.37 -13.71
CA ASP A 204 22.34 -1.07 -15.00
C ASP A 204 21.11 -1.90 -15.40
N SER A 205 20.14 -2.09 -14.50
CA SER A 205 18.92 -2.86 -14.75
C SER A 205 17.73 -1.99 -15.16
N PHE A 206 17.88 -0.67 -15.26
CA PHE A 206 16.79 0.19 -15.72
C PHE A 206 16.45 -0.08 -17.18
N SER A 207 15.16 -0.20 -17.50
CA SER A 207 14.66 -0.42 -18.85
C SER A 207 13.44 0.46 -19.15
N GLU A 208 13.66 1.51 -19.94
CA GLU A 208 12.59 2.40 -20.38
C GLU A 208 11.50 1.66 -21.16
N LYS A 209 11.91 0.70 -22.02
CA LYS A 209 10.96 -0.13 -22.79
C LYS A 209 10.04 -0.92 -21.87
N LYS A 210 10.57 -1.44 -20.75
CA LYS A 210 9.78 -2.18 -19.76
C LYS A 210 8.86 -1.26 -18.98
N LEU A 211 9.36 -0.09 -18.57
CA LEU A 211 8.58 0.93 -17.92
C LEU A 211 7.37 1.36 -18.78
N LYS A 212 7.58 1.66 -20.05
CA LYS A 212 6.49 2.00 -20.99
C LYS A 212 5.46 0.89 -21.13
N LYS A 213 5.89 -0.39 -21.20
CA LYS A 213 4.96 -1.53 -21.24
C LYS A 213 4.12 -1.63 -19.96
N MET A 214 4.74 -1.43 -18.80
CA MET A 214 4.05 -1.49 -17.51
C MET A 214 3.04 -0.35 -17.36
N LEU A 215 3.39 0.87 -17.75
CA LEU A 215 2.48 2.02 -17.76
C LEU A 215 1.32 1.81 -18.74
N LYS A 216 1.59 1.29 -19.94
CA LYS A 216 0.54 0.96 -20.92
C LYS A 216 -0.45 -0.07 -20.38
N TYR A 217 -0.01 -0.97 -19.53
CA TYR A 217 -0.87 -1.97 -18.86
C TYR A 217 -1.68 -1.34 -17.71
N SER A 218 -1.03 -0.49 -16.89
CA SER A 218 -1.63 0.00 -15.65
C SER A 218 -2.57 1.19 -15.83
N ILE A 219 -2.28 2.11 -16.77
CA ILE A 219 -3.11 3.30 -17.01
C ILE A 219 -4.58 2.97 -17.32
N PRO A 220 -4.90 2.00 -18.21
CA PRO A 220 -6.30 1.63 -18.46
C PRO A 220 -7.02 1.02 -17.25
N MET A 221 -6.29 0.58 -16.22
CA MET A 221 -6.89 0.01 -14.99
C MET A 221 -7.23 1.09 -13.94
N ILE A 222 -6.91 2.36 -14.18
CA ILE A 222 -7.23 3.45 -13.26
C ILE A 222 -8.75 3.59 -13.06
N PRO A 223 -9.59 3.60 -14.13
CA PRO A 223 -11.04 3.76 -13.96
C PRO A 223 -11.71 2.63 -13.20
N ASP A 224 -11.19 1.40 -13.33
CA ASP A 224 -11.81 0.18 -12.77
C ASP A 224 -12.02 0.23 -11.25
N ARG A 225 -11.11 0.86 -10.49
CA ARG A 225 -11.27 1.01 -9.02
C ARG A 225 -11.84 2.36 -8.60
N THR A 226 -11.68 3.39 -9.41
CA THR A 226 -12.18 4.73 -9.05
C THR A 226 -13.70 4.80 -9.17
N PHE A 227 -14.29 4.01 -10.09
CA PHE A 227 -15.74 3.96 -10.30
C PHE A 227 -16.44 2.78 -9.61
N LEU A 228 -15.71 1.71 -9.20
CA LEU A 228 -16.30 0.56 -8.53
C LEU A 228 -16.46 0.73 -6.99
N VAL A 229 -16.12 1.89 -6.43
CA VAL A 229 -16.40 2.19 -5.02
C VAL A 229 -17.89 2.42 -4.78
N ASP A 230 -18.67 2.74 -5.84
CA ASP A 230 -20.10 3.07 -5.70
C ASP A 230 -21.05 1.86 -5.68
N ASP A 231 -20.61 0.64 -6.10
CA ASP A 231 -21.55 -0.50 -6.22
C ASP A 231 -21.59 -1.43 -4.99
N LYS A 232 -20.95 -1.08 -3.86
CA LYS A 232 -20.96 -1.91 -2.63
C LYS A 232 -21.46 -1.21 -1.37
N CYS A 233 -22.13 -0.10 -1.51
CA CYS A 233 -22.86 0.56 -0.42
C CYS A 233 -24.37 0.58 -0.69
N ILE A 234 -24.96 -0.59 -1.05
CA ILE A 234 -26.40 -0.86 -0.93
C ILE A 234 -26.57 -2.21 -0.26
#